data_bb284aacc9801098460c501a804f3064
#
_entry.id   bb284aacc9801098460c501a804f3064
#
_cell.length_a   1.000
_cell.length_b   1.000
_cell.length_c   1.000
_cell.angle_alpha   90.00
_cell.angle_beta   90.00
_cell.angle_gamma   90.00
#
_symmetry.space_group_name_H-M   'P 1'
#
loop_
_entity.id
_entity.type
_entity.pdbx_description
1 polymer ?
#
loop_
_entity_poly.entity_id
_entity_poly.type
_entity_poly.pdbx_seq_one_letter_code
_entity_poly.pdbx_strand_id
1 'polypeptide(L)'
;VNPKELDDKRFSRDFSWPQSGRGMNLLEELQASVVCGDGAMGTELMGAGVPMEVCLEEVNLTDPDVVRRIHEAYIAAGSRVIETNTFGANSMRLAKHGLESKVRELNMAAVAIAKRASSGKDVCVAASVGPLGIANEEVRAQKIDQKAIFQEQISALLEADVHAIFLETFLDLEEIKIALQALRQLSTEIPVICSMVCSEEGRLPSSLPVVQAFRELSRLGANVVGVNCVTGPRAMVQILKRIPLDFVISAYPNAGYPRYQEGRFIYNAFPEYFAKAAKEFVAEGARLIGGCCGVGPQHIQEISKALVGLEPVKSKPVIKWLAEPEPIPEKRPVETSLLDLIAGGHTVIVTELDPPKTLDLDRYFTAARHLADAGSDAITLADNSLAILRISNLAIGAMLKQQYNIMPLLHVSCRDKNLIGLQSELLGIAALGIRHVLPLTGDPAKFGDQPGASSVYDVNSIQLMQIISGMNQGYNFAGKTIKYPTDFVFGCSFNPNAKNLDAQISRLERKLAAGARYVMTQPVFDRQLVETMFERTRHLGVPILTGVWPLLNGRNTEFLHNEVPGIIIPDPIRSRMAGKEGPEGRRIGITIAKEVAESILEHFPGVYLITPFLAYDTTAELAQHIRGITS
;
A
#
# COMPACT_ATOMS: atom_id res chain seq x y z
N VAL A 1 -47.72 7.82 7.05
CA VAL A 1 -47.62 9.13 6.40
C VAL A 1 -46.76 8.95 5.18
N ASN A 2 -47.27 9.35 4.03
CA ASN A 2 -46.81 9.04 2.68
C ASN A 2 -45.51 9.82 2.34
N PRO A 3 -44.44 9.22 1.78
CA PRO A 3 -43.15 9.91 1.53
C PRO A 3 -43.09 10.78 0.26
N LYS A 4 -44.20 11.26 -0.28
CA LYS A 4 -44.27 11.98 -1.57
C LYS A 4 -44.61 13.46 -1.49
N GLU A 5 -44.56 14.09 -0.31
CA GLU A 5 -44.80 15.54 -0.20
C GLU A 5 -43.74 16.19 0.72
N LEU A 6 -42.49 16.18 0.29
CA LEU A 6 -41.50 17.17 0.75
C LEU A 6 -41.12 18.03 -0.47
N ASP A 7 -41.84 19.13 -0.50
CA ASP A 7 -41.93 20.15 -1.51
C ASP A 7 -40.55 20.79 -1.86
N ASP A 8 -40.25 20.81 -3.13
CA ASP A 8 -39.07 21.37 -3.82
C ASP A 8 -38.93 22.91 -3.70
N LYS A 9 -39.52 23.53 -2.65
CA LYS A 9 -39.69 25.00 -2.53
C LYS A 9 -38.91 25.68 -1.39
N ARG A 10 -37.97 25.05 -0.71
CA ARG A 10 -37.25 25.74 0.39
C ARG A 10 -35.87 26.29 0.05
N PHE A 11 -35.34 26.06 -1.14
CA PHE A 11 -34.01 26.56 -1.53
C PHE A 11 -33.92 27.42 -2.78
N SER A 12 -35.04 27.89 -3.33
CA SER A 12 -35.05 28.89 -4.40
C SER A 12 -35.77 30.16 -3.94
N ARG A 13 -35.04 31.11 -3.47
CA ARG A 13 -35.18 32.57 -3.50
C ARG A 13 -34.73 33.22 -2.18
N ASP A 14 -33.86 34.24 -2.33
CA ASP A 14 -33.45 35.21 -1.30
C ASP A 14 -32.37 34.77 -0.28
N PHE A 15 -31.27 34.17 -0.75
CA PHE A 15 -29.98 34.29 -0.05
C PHE A 15 -29.14 35.35 -0.78
N SER A 16 -29.38 36.62 -0.46
CA SER A 16 -28.37 37.67 -0.63
C SER A 16 -27.34 37.46 0.44
N TRP A 17 -26.17 36.96 0.07
CA TRP A 17 -25.01 36.83 0.98
C TRP A 17 -24.68 38.25 1.49
N PRO A 18 -24.50 38.46 2.83
CA PRO A 18 -23.90 39.67 3.31
C PRO A 18 -22.51 39.75 2.68
N GLN A 19 -22.16 40.84 2.04
CA GLN A 19 -20.78 41.14 1.67
C GLN A 19 -19.99 41.16 2.96
N SER A 20 -19.27 40.07 3.26
CA SER A 20 -18.42 39.92 4.42
C SER A 20 -17.29 40.92 4.29
N GLY A 21 -17.06 41.70 5.33
CA GLY A 21 -15.81 42.42 5.50
C GLY A 21 -14.63 41.48 5.23
N ARG A 22 -13.56 41.96 4.65
CA ARG A 22 -12.35 41.17 4.29
C ARG A 22 -11.93 40.37 5.52
N GLY A 23 -12.03 39.04 5.47
CA GLY A 23 -11.48 38.15 6.47
C GLY A 23 -9.96 38.28 6.56
N MET A 24 -9.34 37.68 7.56
CA MET A 24 -7.90 37.68 7.80
C MET A 24 -7.13 37.32 6.52
N ASN A 25 -6.15 38.17 6.12
CA ASN A 25 -5.20 37.80 5.07
C ASN A 25 -4.20 36.80 5.63
N LEU A 26 -4.42 35.51 5.35
CA LEU A 26 -3.63 34.41 5.90
C LEU A 26 -2.12 34.58 5.64
N LEU A 27 -1.73 34.94 4.43
CA LEU A 27 -0.31 34.99 4.05
C LEU A 27 0.40 36.17 4.73
N GLU A 28 -0.22 37.32 4.83
CA GLU A 28 0.33 38.48 5.55
C GLU A 28 0.50 38.15 7.03
N GLU A 29 -0.53 37.52 7.62
CA GLU A 29 -0.49 37.14 9.04
C GLU A 29 0.62 36.12 9.34
N LEU A 30 0.77 35.07 8.49
CA LEU A 30 1.82 34.07 8.67
C LEU A 30 3.25 34.62 8.43
N GLN A 31 3.37 35.75 7.75
CA GLN A 31 4.66 36.46 7.66
C GLN A 31 4.99 37.22 8.95
N ALA A 32 3.99 37.77 9.58
CA ALA A 32 4.13 38.64 10.76
C ALA A 32 4.11 37.87 12.09
N SER A 33 3.32 36.80 12.18
CA SER A 33 3.03 36.13 13.45
C SER A 33 2.93 34.61 13.32
N VAL A 34 2.77 33.95 14.49
CA VAL A 34 2.42 32.53 14.56
C VAL A 34 0.90 32.43 14.73
N VAL A 35 0.25 31.64 13.91
CA VAL A 35 -1.21 31.53 13.82
C VAL A 35 -1.68 30.21 14.42
N CYS A 36 -2.73 30.27 15.26
CA CYS A 36 -3.42 29.08 15.76
C CYS A 36 -4.47 28.62 14.76
N GLY A 37 -4.36 27.37 14.31
CA GLY A 37 -5.38 26.66 13.55
C GLY A 37 -6.39 25.96 14.46
N ASP A 38 -7.30 25.21 13.86
CA ASP A 38 -8.26 24.39 14.58
C ASP A 38 -7.75 22.94 14.81
N GLY A 39 -8.67 22.08 15.22
CA GLY A 39 -8.43 20.65 15.47
C GLY A 39 -9.32 19.76 14.61
N ALA A 40 -9.49 18.52 15.04
CA ALA A 40 -10.18 17.49 14.29
C ALA A 40 -11.69 17.72 14.17
N MET A 41 -12.23 17.82 12.97
CA MET A 41 -13.67 17.82 12.74
C MET A 41 -14.27 16.42 12.94
N GLY A 42 -13.69 15.39 12.33
CA GLY A 42 -14.25 14.04 12.37
C GLY A 42 -14.38 13.45 13.77
N THR A 43 -13.35 13.57 14.61
CA THR A 43 -13.42 13.05 16.01
C THR A 43 -14.39 13.85 16.89
N GLU A 44 -14.59 15.13 16.64
CA GLU A 44 -15.58 15.95 17.34
C GLU A 44 -17.01 15.58 16.92
N LEU A 45 -17.26 15.32 15.63
CA LEU A 45 -18.55 14.81 15.14
C LEU A 45 -18.89 13.47 15.77
N MET A 46 -17.92 12.53 15.82
CA MET A 46 -18.10 11.24 16.50
C MET A 46 -18.33 11.41 17.99
N GLY A 47 -17.65 12.36 18.63
CA GLY A 47 -17.86 12.75 20.03
C GLY A 47 -19.25 13.34 20.28
N ALA A 48 -19.81 14.04 19.31
CA ALA A 48 -21.18 14.55 19.32
C ALA A 48 -22.27 13.50 19.02
N GLY A 49 -21.87 12.24 18.74
CA GLY A 49 -22.78 11.12 18.54
C GLY A 49 -23.00 10.72 17.07
N VAL A 50 -22.28 11.29 16.11
CA VAL A 50 -22.34 10.86 14.72
C VAL A 50 -21.67 9.47 14.59
N PRO A 51 -22.37 8.44 14.05
CA PRO A 51 -21.80 7.10 13.89
C PRO A 51 -20.63 7.08 12.90
N MET A 52 -19.68 6.15 13.08
CA MET A 52 -18.52 6.01 12.20
C MET A 52 -18.84 5.57 10.77
N GLU A 53 -19.96 4.89 10.60
CA GLU A 53 -20.42 4.34 9.32
C GLU A 53 -21.06 5.41 8.42
N VAL A 54 -21.38 6.57 8.97
CA VAL A 54 -22.01 7.68 8.24
C VAL A 54 -20.96 8.50 7.51
N CYS A 55 -21.32 9.00 6.34
CA CYS A 55 -20.51 9.99 5.63
C CYS A 55 -20.45 11.28 6.46
N LEU A 56 -19.27 11.63 7.00
CA LEU A 56 -19.15 12.80 7.89
C LEU A 56 -19.43 14.11 7.15
N GLU A 57 -19.21 14.16 5.86
CA GLU A 57 -19.51 15.33 5.03
C GLU A 57 -21.01 15.51 4.81
N GLU A 58 -21.81 14.41 4.87
CA GLU A 58 -23.27 14.49 4.75
C GLU A 58 -23.90 15.23 5.94
N VAL A 59 -23.19 15.27 7.09
CA VAL A 59 -23.64 16.02 8.29
C VAL A 59 -23.81 17.52 7.99
N ASN A 60 -23.09 18.04 6.99
CA ASN A 60 -23.30 19.44 6.54
C ASN A 60 -24.73 19.72 6.05
N LEU A 61 -25.46 18.69 5.61
CA LEU A 61 -26.85 18.80 5.16
C LEU A 61 -27.84 18.26 6.18
N THR A 62 -27.48 17.18 6.90
CA THR A 62 -28.40 16.47 7.81
C THR A 62 -28.46 17.07 9.21
N ASP A 63 -27.32 17.59 9.72
CA ASP A 63 -27.23 18.30 11.00
C ASP A 63 -26.18 19.43 10.93
N PRO A 64 -26.43 20.49 10.14
CA PRO A 64 -25.49 21.62 10.00
C PRO A 64 -25.20 22.35 11.31
N ASP A 65 -26.09 22.25 12.31
CA ASP A 65 -25.89 22.92 13.59
C ASP A 65 -24.82 22.23 14.44
N VAL A 66 -24.63 20.93 14.35
CA VAL A 66 -23.52 20.26 15.05
C VAL A 66 -22.17 20.69 14.48
N VAL A 67 -22.05 20.74 13.14
CA VAL A 67 -20.84 21.23 12.46
C VAL A 67 -20.54 22.69 12.85
N ARG A 68 -21.57 23.55 12.85
CA ARG A 68 -21.44 24.95 13.24
C ARG A 68 -20.94 25.10 14.67
N ARG A 69 -21.53 24.37 15.65
CA ARG A 69 -21.09 24.39 17.04
C ARG A 69 -19.63 23.98 17.22
N ILE A 70 -19.15 23.01 16.46
CA ILE A 70 -17.74 22.59 16.49
C ILE A 70 -16.83 23.74 16.00
N HIS A 71 -17.14 24.37 14.87
CA HIS A 71 -16.40 25.55 14.41
C HIS A 71 -16.40 26.68 15.44
N GLU A 72 -17.57 27.01 16.03
CA GLU A 72 -17.69 28.01 17.07
C GLU A 72 -16.86 27.70 18.31
N ALA A 73 -16.79 26.42 18.70
CA ALA A 73 -15.97 25.97 19.83
C ALA A 73 -14.46 26.14 19.55
N TYR A 74 -13.99 25.82 18.35
CA TYR A 74 -12.60 26.07 17.95
C TYR A 74 -12.26 27.55 17.89
N ILE A 75 -13.15 28.38 17.35
CA ILE A 75 -12.96 29.83 17.34
C ILE A 75 -12.92 30.40 18.77
N ALA A 76 -13.81 29.95 19.65
CA ALA A 76 -13.82 30.33 21.06
C ALA A 76 -12.54 29.87 21.79
N ALA A 77 -11.95 28.75 21.38
CA ALA A 77 -10.68 28.26 21.91
C ALA A 77 -9.45 29.06 21.37
N GLY A 78 -9.63 29.95 20.40
CA GLY A 78 -8.60 30.83 19.90
C GLY A 78 -8.09 30.49 18.49
N SER A 79 -8.76 29.60 17.73
CA SER A 79 -8.44 29.35 16.34
C SER A 79 -8.67 30.59 15.49
N ARG A 80 -7.68 30.93 14.67
CA ARG A 80 -7.76 31.98 13.65
C ARG A 80 -7.81 31.42 12.22
N VAL A 81 -7.57 30.12 12.06
CA VAL A 81 -7.83 29.33 10.84
C VAL A 81 -8.73 28.19 11.24
N ILE A 82 -9.86 28.02 10.55
CA ILE A 82 -10.76 26.88 10.70
C ILE A 82 -10.92 26.16 9.36
N GLU A 83 -10.99 24.82 9.41
CA GLU A 83 -11.09 23.97 8.23
C GLU A 83 -12.52 23.50 8.05
N THR A 84 -13.05 23.58 6.81
CA THR A 84 -14.41 23.12 6.51
C THR A 84 -14.55 21.61 6.63
N ASN A 85 -15.75 21.09 6.90
CA ASN A 85 -16.04 19.66 6.91
C ASN A 85 -16.19 19.11 5.47
N THR A 86 -15.09 19.12 4.70
CA THR A 86 -15.08 18.77 3.27
C THR A 86 -13.93 17.83 2.87
N PHE A 87 -13.22 17.27 3.83
CA PHE A 87 -12.04 16.40 3.61
C PHE A 87 -12.28 15.30 2.58
N GLY A 88 -13.41 14.60 2.65
CA GLY A 88 -13.80 13.53 1.74
C GLY A 88 -14.92 13.91 0.76
N ALA A 89 -15.25 15.20 0.62
CA ALA A 89 -16.38 15.66 -0.21
C ALA A 89 -16.08 15.66 -1.73
N ASN A 90 -15.37 14.67 -2.23
CA ASN A 90 -15.14 14.40 -3.66
C ASN A 90 -15.99 13.22 -4.15
N SER A 91 -16.25 13.16 -5.45
CA SER A 91 -17.14 12.13 -6.04
C SER A 91 -16.69 10.70 -5.74
N MET A 92 -15.38 10.42 -5.64
CA MET A 92 -14.87 9.07 -5.38
C MET A 92 -15.15 8.58 -3.95
N ARG A 93 -14.94 9.43 -2.95
CA ARG A 93 -15.24 9.08 -1.55
C ARG A 93 -16.74 9.05 -1.30
N LEU A 94 -17.46 10.01 -1.84
CA LEU A 94 -18.92 10.12 -1.71
C LEU A 94 -19.65 8.94 -2.38
N ALA A 95 -19.11 8.37 -3.47
CA ALA A 95 -19.69 7.20 -4.13
C ALA A 95 -19.81 5.97 -3.20
N LYS A 96 -18.97 5.85 -2.19
CA LYS A 96 -19.06 4.77 -1.18
C LYS A 96 -20.36 4.85 -0.35
N HIS A 97 -21.00 6.02 -0.35
CA HIS A 97 -22.24 6.29 0.37
C HIS A 97 -23.41 6.63 -0.58
N GLY A 98 -23.21 6.52 -1.92
CA GLY A 98 -24.22 6.88 -2.92
C GLY A 98 -24.48 8.39 -3.03
N LEU A 99 -23.49 9.21 -2.67
CA LEU A 99 -23.59 10.68 -2.61
C LEU A 99 -22.73 11.38 -3.67
N GLU A 100 -22.22 10.65 -4.67
CA GLU A 100 -21.32 11.17 -5.71
C GLU A 100 -21.89 12.34 -6.50
N SER A 101 -23.21 12.41 -6.63
CA SER A 101 -23.89 13.53 -7.31
C SER A 101 -24.02 14.80 -6.45
N LYS A 102 -23.67 14.74 -5.15
CA LYS A 102 -23.84 15.85 -4.19
C LYS A 102 -22.53 16.59 -3.89
N VAL A 103 -21.47 16.40 -4.68
CA VAL A 103 -20.17 17.05 -4.44
C VAL A 103 -20.34 18.56 -4.27
N ARG A 104 -20.98 19.24 -5.22
CA ARG A 104 -21.16 20.69 -5.14
C ARG A 104 -21.99 21.11 -3.93
N GLU A 105 -23.12 20.44 -3.68
CA GLU A 105 -24.05 20.78 -2.58
C GLU A 105 -23.36 20.67 -1.22
N LEU A 106 -22.65 19.56 -0.97
CA LEU A 106 -21.96 19.29 0.30
C LEU A 106 -20.81 20.27 0.57
N ASN A 107 -20.01 20.57 -0.45
CA ASN A 107 -18.91 21.52 -0.32
C ASN A 107 -19.40 22.94 -0.05
N MET A 108 -20.41 23.40 -0.77
CA MET A 108 -20.99 24.72 -0.58
C MET A 108 -21.66 24.87 0.80
N ALA A 109 -22.40 23.84 1.25
CA ALA A 109 -23.03 23.84 2.56
C ALA A 109 -21.99 23.95 3.69
N ALA A 110 -20.90 23.17 3.63
CA ALA A 110 -19.83 23.21 4.60
C ALA A 110 -19.18 24.59 4.71
N VAL A 111 -18.88 25.23 3.59
CA VAL A 111 -18.32 26.59 3.58
C VAL A 111 -19.29 27.60 4.18
N ALA A 112 -20.58 27.50 3.85
CA ALA A 112 -21.61 28.37 4.40
C ALA A 112 -21.71 28.25 5.94
N ILE A 113 -21.60 27.02 6.48
CA ILE A 113 -21.59 26.75 7.91
C ILE A 113 -20.37 27.39 8.57
N ALA A 114 -19.17 27.17 8.02
CA ALA A 114 -17.93 27.74 8.57
C ALA A 114 -17.93 29.28 8.52
N LYS A 115 -18.40 29.89 7.42
CA LYS A 115 -18.55 31.34 7.31
C LYS A 115 -19.56 31.91 8.33
N ARG A 116 -20.66 31.19 8.56
CA ARG A 116 -21.62 31.59 9.61
C ARG A 116 -20.98 31.57 11.01
N ALA A 117 -20.21 30.52 11.34
CA ALA A 117 -19.53 30.41 12.62
C ALA A 117 -18.46 31.50 12.85
N SER A 118 -17.79 31.92 11.76
CA SER A 118 -16.74 32.95 11.79
C SER A 118 -17.25 34.38 11.55
N SER A 119 -18.56 34.59 11.36
CA SER A 119 -19.12 35.90 11.03
C SER A 119 -18.76 36.95 12.06
N GLY A 120 -18.23 38.11 11.62
CA GLY A 120 -17.81 39.23 12.48
C GLY A 120 -16.53 38.97 13.27
N LYS A 121 -15.79 37.90 12.98
CA LYS A 121 -14.53 37.53 13.64
C LYS A 121 -13.38 37.53 12.60
N ASP A 122 -12.18 37.84 13.09
CA ASP A 122 -10.96 37.82 12.26
C ASP A 122 -10.42 36.38 12.12
N VAL A 123 -11.13 35.57 11.32
CA VAL A 123 -10.87 34.14 11.14
C VAL A 123 -10.82 33.82 9.65
N CYS A 124 -9.81 33.07 9.24
CA CYS A 124 -9.68 32.50 7.90
C CYS A 124 -10.44 31.19 7.84
N VAL A 125 -11.35 31.05 6.86
CA VAL A 125 -12.02 29.80 6.50
C VAL A 125 -11.20 29.13 5.41
N ALA A 126 -10.51 28.03 5.75
CA ALA A 126 -9.76 27.20 4.83
C ALA A 126 -10.60 25.98 4.42
N ALA A 127 -10.68 25.70 3.13
CA ALA A 127 -11.39 24.51 2.68
C ALA A 127 -10.48 23.27 2.73
N SER A 128 -10.88 22.27 3.50
CA SER A 128 -10.19 20.99 3.62
C SER A 128 -10.43 20.14 2.37
N VAL A 129 -9.36 19.63 1.77
CA VAL A 129 -9.37 18.71 0.62
C VAL A 129 -8.39 17.57 0.90
N GLY A 130 -8.92 16.36 1.07
CA GLY A 130 -8.13 15.16 1.31
C GLY A 130 -7.84 14.36 0.02
N PRO A 131 -7.02 13.29 0.11
CA PRO A 131 -6.76 12.38 -1.00
C PRO A 131 -8.03 11.65 -1.42
N LEU A 132 -8.07 11.17 -2.67
CA LEU A 132 -9.25 10.50 -3.26
C LEU A 132 -9.60 9.18 -2.57
N GLY A 133 -8.64 8.58 -1.84
CA GLY A 133 -8.88 7.35 -1.08
C GLY A 133 -8.99 6.11 -1.96
N ILE A 134 -8.30 6.11 -3.08
CA ILE A 134 -8.15 5.01 -4.05
C ILE A 134 -6.68 4.66 -4.23
N ALA A 135 -6.39 3.38 -4.47
CA ALA A 135 -5.03 2.95 -4.73
C ALA A 135 -4.57 3.39 -6.14
N ASN A 136 -3.30 3.77 -6.29
CA ASN A 136 -2.72 4.17 -7.57
C ASN A 136 -2.89 3.13 -8.69
N GLU A 137 -2.90 1.84 -8.33
CA GLU A 137 -3.14 0.75 -9.29
C GLU A 137 -4.58 0.75 -9.79
N GLU A 138 -5.54 1.05 -8.92
CA GLU A 138 -6.95 1.17 -9.29
C GLU A 138 -7.18 2.38 -10.19
N VAL A 139 -6.54 3.51 -9.88
CA VAL A 139 -6.53 4.71 -10.74
C VAL A 139 -6.07 4.37 -12.16
N ARG A 140 -4.96 3.63 -12.28
CA ARG A 140 -4.40 3.23 -13.58
C ARG A 140 -5.28 2.21 -14.29
N ALA A 141 -5.80 1.22 -13.56
CA ALA A 141 -6.61 0.14 -14.12
C ALA A 141 -7.95 0.66 -14.68
N GLN A 142 -8.58 1.59 -13.97
CA GLN A 142 -9.86 2.18 -14.34
C GLN A 142 -9.71 3.47 -15.17
N LYS A 143 -8.48 3.93 -15.42
CA LYS A 143 -8.17 5.20 -16.13
C LYS A 143 -8.89 6.41 -15.50
N ILE A 144 -8.89 6.49 -14.17
CA ILE A 144 -9.57 7.55 -13.42
C ILE A 144 -8.84 8.87 -13.65
N ASP A 145 -9.59 9.89 -14.08
CA ASP A 145 -9.08 11.25 -14.17
C ASP A 145 -9.10 11.93 -12.79
N GLN A 146 -8.05 11.70 -12.00
CA GLN A 146 -7.90 12.29 -10.67
C GLN A 146 -8.00 13.82 -10.70
N LYS A 147 -7.47 14.44 -11.75
CA LYS A 147 -7.47 15.89 -11.89
C LYS A 147 -8.87 16.45 -12.04
N ALA A 148 -9.72 15.82 -12.86
CA ALA A 148 -11.11 16.22 -13.03
C ALA A 148 -11.87 16.13 -11.71
N ILE A 149 -11.64 15.07 -10.91
CA ILE A 149 -12.29 14.89 -9.60
C ILE A 149 -11.88 16.00 -8.62
N PHE A 150 -10.58 16.34 -8.55
CA PHE A 150 -10.14 17.47 -7.73
C PHE A 150 -10.69 18.80 -8.23
N GLN A 151 -10.75 19.02 -9.55
CA GLN A 151 -11.34 20.23 -10.11
C GLN A 151 -12.81 20.38 -9.76
N GLU A 152 -13.59 19.30 -9.77
CA GLU A 152 -15.01 19.31 -9.38
C GLU A 152 -15.18 19.81 -7.93
N GLN A 153 -14.47 19.22 -6.98
CA GLN A 153 -14.53 19.61 -5.57
C GLN A 153 -14.04 21.04 -5.36
N ILE A 154 -12.86 21.36 -5.89
CA ILE A 154 -12.21 22.66 -5.69
C ILE A 154 -13.03 23.79 -6.33
N SER A 155 -13.64 23.56 -7.49
CA SER A 155 -14.52 24.55 -8.13
C SER A 155 -15.70 24.94 -7.24
N ALA A 156 -16.34 23.96 -6.59
CA ALA A 156 -17.43 24.21 -5.66
C ALA A 156 -16.99 25.01 -4.41
N LEU A 157 -15.79 24.73 -3.92
CA LEU A 157 -15.22 25.45 -2.78
C LEU A 157 -14.85 26.89 -3.14
N LEU A 158 -14.27 27.11 -4.33
CA LEU A 158 -13.95 28.46 -4.83
C LEU A 158 -15.22 29.28 -5.11
N GLU A 159 -16.25 28.66 -5.67
CA GLU A 159 -17.57 29.31 -5.88
C GLU A 159 -18.20 29.75 -4.57
N ALA A 160 -17.99 28.99 -3.48
CA ALA A 160 -18.44 29.35 -2.14
C ALA A 160 -17.57 30.44 -1.47
N ASP A 161 -16.54 30.96 -2.19
CA ASP A 161 -15.69 32.08 -1.77
C ASP A 161 -14.94 31.79 -0.44
N VAL A 162 -14.17 30.70 -0.38
CA VAL A 162 -13.27 30.37 0.74
C VAL A 162 -12.06 31.29 0.76
N HIS A 163 -11.41 31.44 1.93
CA HIS A 163 -10.24 32.30 2.07
C HIS A 163 -8.92 31.58 1.73
N ALA A 164 -8.88 30.24 1.82
CA ALA A 164 -7.72 29.39 1.52
C ALA A 164 -8.17 27.98 1.18
N ILE A 165 -7.31 27.20 0.54
CA ILE A 165 -7.46 25.74 0.36
C ILE A 165 -6.41 25.03 1.20
N PHE A 166 -6.81 23.99 1.93
CA PHE A 166 -5.92 23.11 2.68
C PHE A 166 -5.94 21.70 2.08
N LEU A 167 -4.92 21.40 1.27
CA LEU A 167 -4.66 20.05 0.77
C LEU A 167 -3.97 19.28 1.90
N GLU A 168 -4.68 18.36 2.56
CA GLU A 168 -4.21 17.74 3.79
C GLU A 168 -4.22 16.21 3.76
N THR A 169 -3.36 15.61 4.61
CA THR A 169 -3.30 14.16 4.85
C THR A 169 -2.92 13.34 3.61
N PHE A 170 -2.16 13.92 2.69
CA PHE A 170 -1.68 13.19 1.52
C PHE A 170 -0.49 12.30 1.87
N LEU A 171 -0.54 11.05 1.40
CA LEU A 171 0.52 10.04 1.55
C LEU A 171 1.39 9.95 0.29
N ASP A 172 0.84 10.31 -0.86
CA ASP A 172 1.50 10.23 -2.17
C ASP A 172 1.80 11.64 -2.71
N LEU A 173 3.07 11.86 -3.09
CA LEU A 173 3.50 13.15 -3.65
C LEU A 173 2.85 13.43 -5.02
N GLU A 174 2.68 12.42 -5.86
CA GLU A 174 2.09 12.62 -7.18
C GLU A 174 0.61 12.99 -7.07
N GLU A 175 -0.13 12.39 -6.14
CA GLU A 175 -1.55 12.73 -5.92
C GLU A 175 -1.73 14.18 -5.45
N ILE A 176 -0.95 14.65 -4.46
CA ILE A 176 -1.06 16.05 -4.00
C ILE A 176 -0.59 17.04 -5.08
N LYS A 177 0.36 16.67 -5.94
CA LYS A 177 0.77 17.49 -7.09
C LYS A 177 -0.38 17.64 -8.08
N ILE A 178 -1.12 16.57 -8.37
CA ILE A 178 -2.31 16.61 -9.23
C ILE A 178 -3.36 17.53 -8.63
N ALA A 179 -3.65 17.42 -7.33
CA ALA A 179 -4.60 18.30 -6.63
C ALA A 179 -4.17 19.77 -6.68
N LEU A 180 -2.90 20.07 -6.42
CA LEU A 180 -2.34 21.42 -6.48
C LEU A 180 -2.39 21.99 -7.90
N GLN A 181 -2.06 21.21 -8.91
CA GLN A 181 -2.16 21.61 -10.31
C GLN A 181 -3.61 21.85 -10.74
N ALA A 182 -4.55 21.03 -10.27
CA ALA A 182 -5.98 21.23 -10.49
C ALA A 182 -6.43 22.58 -9.91
N LEU A 183 -6.04 22.88 -8.68
CA LEU A 183 -6.30 24.16 -8.02
C LEU A 183 -5.69 25.34 -8.79
N ARG A 184 -4.41 25.27 -9.15
CA ARG A 184 -3.71 26.39 -9.82
C ARG A 184 -4.21 26.69 -11.23
N GLN A 185 -4.90 25.73 -11.86
CA GLN A 185 -5.62 25.99 -13.11
C GLN A 185 -6.94 26.74 -12.90
N LEU A 186 -7.56 26.61 -11.72
CA LEU A 186 -8.80 27.29 -11.37
C LEU A 186 -8.54 28.65 -10.72
N SER A 187 -7.50 28.76 -9.92
CA SER A 187 -7.09 30.00 -9.24
C SER A 187 -5.59 30.05 -9.02
N THR A 188 -4.94 31.13 -9.46
CA THR A 188 -3.53 31.39 -9.20
C THR A 188 -3.29 32.13 -7.89
N GLU A 189 -4.30 32.80 -7.33
CA GLU A 189 -4.17 33.78 -6.24
C GLU A 189 -4.55 33.20 -4.86
N ILE A 190 -5.49 32.25 -4.81
CA ILE A 190 -5.96 31.73 -3.53
C ILE A 190 -4.82 31.11 -2.74
N PRO A 191 -4.66 31.46 -1.44
CA PRO A 191 -3.69 30.81 -0.56
C PRO A 191 -3.91 29.30 -0.50
N VAL A 192 -2.83 28.51 -0.63
CA VAL A 192 -2.90 27.06 -0.50
C VAL A 192 -1.86 26.53 0.50
N ILE A 193 -2.34 25.70 1.40
CA ILE A 193 -1.56 24.93 2.34
C ILE A 193 -1.51 23.50 1.82
N CYS A 194 -0.30 22.93 1.72
CA CYS A 194 -0.07 21.56 1.27
C CYS A 194 0.55 20.74 2.39
N SER A 195 -0.20 19.82 2.98
CA SER A 195 0.26 18.99 4.10
C SER A 195 0.34 17.52 3.73
N MET A 196 1.45 16.90 4.13
CA MET A 196 1.72 15.50 3.88
C MET A 196 1.86 14.71 5.17
N VAL A 197 1.53 13.43 5.10
CA VAL A 197 1.82 12.46 6.17
C VAL A 197 3.21 11.88 5.94
N CYS A 198 4.04 11.86 6.98
CA CYS A 198 5.36 11.26 6.92
C CYS A 198 5.71 10.52 8.22
N SER A 199 6.75 9.70 8.20
CA SER A 199 7.29 9.05 9.39
C SER A 199 7.95 10.04 10.34
N GLU A 200 8.27 9.64 11.58
CA GLU A 200 9.01 10.44 12.57
C GLU A 200 10.38 10.85 12.06
N GLU A 201 10.96 10.05 11.17
CA GLU A 201 12.21 10.38 10.46
C GLU A 201 12.00 11.40 9.34
N GLY A 202 10.76 11.83 9.06
CA GLY A 202 10.42 12.81 8.03
C GLY A 202 10.49 12.25 6.60
N ARG A 203 10.14 10.98 6.42
CA ARG A 203 10.05 10.33 5.11
C ARG A 203 8.61 9.99 4.75
N LEU A 204 8.26 10.20 3.49
CA LEU A 204 7.00 9.75 2.92
C LEU A 204 6.98 8.21 2.82
N PRO A 205 5.82 7.57 2.64
CA PRO A 205 5.74 6.12 2.38
C PRO A 205 6.59 5.64 1.19
N SER A 206 6.84 6.51 0.22
CA SER A 206 7.77 6.29 -0.90
C SER A 206 9.25 6.37 -0.52
N SER A 207 9.57 6.53 0.78
CA SER A 207 10.92 6.78 1.32
C SER A 207 11.54 8.14 0.94
N LEU A 208 10.84 8.96 0.17
CA LEU A 208 11.30 10.30 -0.19
C LEU A 208 11.35 11.20 1.06
N PRO A 209 12.42 11.98 1.30
CA PRO A 209 12.44 12.98 2.35
C PRO A 209 11.35 14.05 2.14
N VAL A 210 10.56 14.35 3.17
CA VAL A 210 9.45 15.31 3.09
C VAL A 210 9.90 16.70 2.63
N VAL A 211 11.13 17.10 2.95
CA VAL A 211 11.72 18.37 2.48
C VAL A 211 11.83 18.43 0.95
N GLN A 212 12.10 17.30 0.29
CA GLN A 212 12.13 17.26 -1.18
C GLN A 212 10.73 17.45 -1.75
N ALA A 213 9.72 16.80 -1.14
CA ALA A 213 8.32 17.02 -1.51
C ALA A 213 7.93 18.49 -1.32
N PHE A 214 8.32 19.11 -0.22
CA PHE A 214 8.06 20.54 0.03
C PHE A 214 8.65 21.46 -1.02
N ARG A 215 9.89 21.18 -1.48
CA ARG A 215 10.50 21.94 -2.58
C ARG A 215 9.72 21.84 -3.88
N GLU A 216 9.24 20.65 -4.21
CA GLU A 216 8.42 20.43 -5.41
C GLU A 216 7.07 21.14 -5.29
N LEU A 217 6.37 21.00 -4.16
CA LEU A 217 5.08 21.64 -3.92
C LEU A 217 5.21 23.17 -3.94
N SER A 218 6.26 23.74 -3.32
CA SER A 218 6.49 25.18 -3.35
C SER A 218 6.77 25.69 -4.77
N ARG A 219 7.51 24.94 -5.60
CA ARG A 219 7.72 25.28 -7.02
C ARG A 219 6.43 25.25 -7.84
N LEU A 220 5.48 24.39 -7.46
CA LEU A 220 4.15 24.29 -8.08
C LEU A 220 3.16 25.31 -7.54
N GLY A 221 3.58 26.18 -6.61
CA GLY A 221 2.78 27.29 -6.12
C GLY A 221 2.10 27.06 -4.76
N ALA A 222 2.53 26.08 -3.96
CA ALA A 222 2.13 25.99 -2.55
C ALA A 222 2.68 27.21 -1.77
N ASN A 223 1.81 27.89 -1.03
CA ASN A 223 2.17 29.03 -0.20
C ASN A 223 2.68 28.60 1.18
N VAL A 224 2.09 27.56 1.73
CA VAL A 224 2.44 26.93 3.00
C VAL A 224 2.61 25.45 2.76
N VAL A 225 3.66 24.86 3.33
CA VAL A 225 3.85 23.41 3.32
C VAL A 225 3.85 22.89 4.75
N GLY A 226 3.43 21.64 4.95
CA GLY A 226 3.32 21.16 6.31
C GLY A 226 3.22 19.66 6.47
N VAL A 227 3.08 19.27 7.71
CA VAL A 227 2.89 17.89 8.12
C VAL A 227 1.65 17.81 9.00
N ASN A 228 0.78 16.87 8.70
CA ASN A 228 -0.39 16.59 9.54
C ASN A 228 -0.62 15.10 9.72
N CYS A 229 -1.50 14.74 10.62
CA CYS A 229 -1.92 13.36 10.90
C CYS A 229 -0.77 12.40 11.24
N VAL A 230 0.31 12.90 11.86
CA VAL A 230 1.36 12.07 12.46
C VAL A 230 1.01 11.72 13.90
N THR A 231 1.67 10.70 14.44
CA THR A 231 1.31 10.02 15.69
C THR A 231 1.13 10.93 16.92
N GLY A 232 1.87 12.04 17.01
CA GLY A 232 1.67 12.98 18.11
C GLY A 232 2.69 14.11 18.14
N PRO A 233 2.60 15.00 19.14
CA PRO A 233 3.44 16.19 19.22
C PRO A 233 4.95 15.91 19.23
N ARG A 234 5.39 14.83 19.90
CA ARG A 234 6.81 14.47 19.93
C ARG A 234 7.36 14.12 18.54
N ALA A 235 6.63 13.31 17.78
CA ALA A 235 7.01 12.97 16.42
C ALA A 235 7.07 14.21 15.53
N MET A 236 6.09 15.12 15.69
CA MET A 236 6.06 16.39 14.97
C MET A 236 7.31 17.24 15.25
N VAL A 237 7.75 17.37 16.50
CA VAL A 237 9.00 18.08 16.84
C VAL A 237 10.21 17.46 16.11
N GLN A 238 10.31 16.12 16.09
CA GLN A 238 11.43 15.45 15.43
C GLN A 238 11.45 15.69 13.92
N ILE A 239 10.28 15.76 13.30
CA ILE A 239 10.15 16.08 11.87
C ILE A 239 10.54 17.55 11.64
N LEU A 240 9.98 18.48 12.39
CA LEU A 240 10.23 19.91 12.25
C LEU A 240 11.71 20.27 12.39
N LYS A 241 12.45 19.64 13.30
CA LYS A 241 13.91 19.81 13.44
C LYS A 241 14.70 19.60 12.15
N ARG A 242 14.16 18.82 11.22
CA ARG A 242 14.81 18.46 9.95
C ARG A 242 14.38 19.36 8.79
N ILE A 243 13.34 20.18 8.96
CA ILE A 243 12.82 21.06 7.90
C ILE A 243 13.54 22.43 8.03
N PRO A 244 14.19 22.94 6.99
CA PRO A 244 14.81 24.27 7.01
C PRO A 244 13.75 25.38 7.06
N LEU A 245 14.17 26.58 7.45
CA LEU A 245 13.29 27.75 7.55
C LEU A 245 12.95 28.41 6.20
N ASP A 246 13.31 27.79 5.09
CA ASP A 246 13.04 28.29 3.73
C ASP A 246 11.56 28.23 3.37
N PHE A 247 10.75 27.58 4.22
CA PHE A 247 9.31 27.37 4.02
C PHE A 247 8.48 28.08 5.10
N VAL A 248 7.28 28.47 4.76
CA VAL A 248 6.22 28.71 5.72
C VAL A 248 5.61 27.36 6.10
N ILE A 249 5.71 26.97 7.37
CA ILE A 249 5.43 25.59 7.80
C ILE A 249 4.13 25.53 8.61
N SER A 250 3.25 24.59 8.29
CA SER A 250 2.11 24.17 9.12
C SER A 250 2.41 22.86 9.87
N ALA A 251 1.88 22.73 11.09
CA ALA A 251 2.08 21.57 11.96
C ALA A 251 0.76 21.17 12.66
N TYR A 252 0.18 20.02 12.27
CA TYR A 252 -1.10 19.51 12.78
C TYR A 252 -0.96 18.04 13.23
N PRO A 253 -0.36 17.79 14.41
CA PRO A 253 -0.21 16.43 14.95
C PRO A 253 -1.53 15.84 15.45
N ASN A 254 -1.60 14.51 15.57
CA ASN A 254 -2.66 13.80 16.28
C ASN A 254 -2.48 13.92 17.81
N ALA A 255 -3.53 13.63 18.56
CA ALA A 255 -3.47 13.52 20.02
C ALA A 255 -2.85 12.19 20.50
N GLY A 256 -1.75 11.77 19.86
CA GLY A 256 -1.05 10.52 20.12
C GLY A 256 -1.62 9.33 19.34
N TYR A 257 -1.34 8.11 19.82
CA TYR A 257 -1.87 6.89 19.22
C TYR A 257 -3.33 6.68 19.61
N PRO A 258 -4.21 6.34 18.64
CA PRO A 258 -5.58 5.98 18.97
C PRO A 258 -5.66 4.66 19.74
N ARG A 259 -6.54 4.59 20.72
CA ARG A 259 -7.00 3.34 21.33
C ARG A 259 -8.39 3.05 20.79
N TYR A 260 -8.61 1.84 20.28
CA TYR A 260 -9.94 1.42 19.87
C TYR A 260 -10.69 0.86 21.07
N GLN A 261 -11.82 1.46 21.43
CA GLN A 261 -12.67 1.04 22.53
C GLN A 261 -14.14 1.29 22.19
N GLU A 262 -14.97 0.26 22.33
CA GLU A 262 -16.43 0.33 22.12
C GLU A 262 -16.83 0.96 20.76
N GLY A 263 -16.15 0.55 19.68
CA GLY A 263 -16.45 1.05 18.34
C GLY A 263 -15.90 2.46 18.03
N ARG A 264 -15.06 3.04 18.90
CA ARG A 264 -14.52 4.40 18.75
C ARG A 264 -13.01 4.44 18.88
N PHE A 265 -12.39 5.37 18.18
CA PHE A 265 -10.99 5.75 18.41
C PHE A 265 -10.93 6.82 19.51
N ILE A 266 -10.27 6.49 20.62
CA ILE A 266 -10.06 7.39 21.76
C ILE A 266 -8.61 7.81 21.76
N TYR A 267 -8.37 9.10 21.93
CA TYR A 267 -7.06 9.72 22.04
C TYR A 267 -6.87 10.26 23.45
N ASN A 268 -5.68 10.08 24.03
CA ASN A 268 -5.44 10.36 25.46
C ASN A 268 -4.35 11.40 25.72
N ALA A 269 -3.89 12.15 24.72
CA ALA A 269 -2.93 13.22 24.98
C ALA A 269 -3.62 14.39 25.71
N PHE A 270 -2.96 14.92 26.73
CA PHE A 270 -3.52 16.02 27.54
C PHE A 270 -3.29 17.37 26.86
N PRO A 271 -4.23 18.34 27.02
CA PRO A 271 -4.11 19.70 26.46
C PRO A 271 -2.81 20.41 26.85
N GLU A 272 -2.36 20.28 28.11
CA GLU A 272 -1.14 20.92 28.60
C GLU A 272 0.13 20.38 27.90
N TYR A 273 0.11 19.13 27.47
CA TYR A 273 1.19 18.56 26.68
C TYR A 273 1.30 19.24 25.31
N PHE A 274 0.16 19.56 24.71
CA PHE A 274 0.11 20.31 23.45
C PHE A 274 0.59 21.74 23.60
N ALA A 275 0.26 22.43 24.72
CA ALA A 275 0.78 23.76 25.02
C ALA A 275 2.31 23.80 25.06
N LYS A 276 2.93 22.79 25.68
CA LYS A 276 4.39 22.67 25.73
C LYS A 276 4.95 22.42 24.33
N ALA A 277 4.36 21.48 23.59
CA ALA A 277 4.81 21.11 22.24
C ALA A 277 4.64 22.26 21.24
N ALA A 278 3.58 23.07 21.35
CA ALA A 278 3.37 24.23 20.47
C ALA A 278 4.53 25.22 20.52
N LYS A 279 5.10 25.47 21.71
CA LYS A 279 6.30 26.30 21.85
C LYS A 279 7.52 25.68 21.15
N GLU A 280 7.66 24.35 21.21
CA GLU A 280 8.72 23.65 20.50
C GLU A 280 8.50 23.71 18.98
N PHE A 281 7.24 23.62 18.51
CA PHE A 281 6.94 23.77 17.07
C PHE A 281 7.33 25.16 16.56
N VAL A 282 7.03 26.23 17.31
CA VAL A 282 7.46 27.59 16.96
C VAL A 282 8.98 27.68 16.93
N ALA A 283 9.67 27.15 17.94
CA ALA A 283 11.13 27.13 18.01
C ALA A 283 11.76 26.38 16.83
N GLU A 284 11.04 25.40 16.26
CA GLU A 284 11.45 24.65 15.08
C GLU A 284 10.89 25.22 13.76
N GLY A 285 10.27 26.42 13.80
CA GLY A 285 9.91 27.21 12.63
C GLY A 285 8.49 27.03 12.10
N ALA A 286 7.61 26.32 12.82
CA ALA A 286 6.20 26.28 12.44
C ALA A 286 5.54 27.65 12.67
N ARG A 287 4.68 28.06 11.72
CA ARG A 287 3.95 29.34 11.76
C ARG A 287 2.44 29.16 11.80
N LEU A 288 1.90 28.05 11.30
CA LEU A 288 0.51 27.65 11.45
C LEU A 288 0.47 26.38 12.28
N ILE A 289 -0.14 26.44 13.46
CA ILE A 289 -0.15 25.35 14.43
C ILE A 289 -1.58 25.03 14.82
N GLY A 290 -2.00 23.81 14.55
CA GLY A 290 -3.29 23.26 14.89
C GLY A 290 -3.17 21.82 15.38
N GLY A 291 -4.21 21.03 15.14
CA GLY A 291 -4.23 19.62 15.48
C GLY A 291 -5.02 18.79 14.49
N CYS A 292 -4.73 17.50 14.42
CA CYS A 292 -5.45 16.53 13.62
C CYS A 292 -6.20 15.55 14.56
N CYS A 293 -6.35 14.29 14.22
CA CYS A 293 -7.18 13.32 14.93
C CYS A 293 -7.02 13.36 16.46
N GLY A 294 -8.15 13.48 17.16
CA GLY A 294 -8.24 13.52 18.62
C GLY A 294 -7.90 14.87 19.27
N VAL A 295 -7.55 15.90 18.50
CA VAL A 295 -7.28 17.25 19.02
C VAL A 295 -8.56 18.05 19.01
N GLY A 296 -9.20 18.22 20.17
CA GLY A 296 -10.44 18.97 20.34
C GLY A 296 -10.22 20.41 20.84
N PRO A 297 -11.32 21.18 21.07
CA PRO A 297 -11.26 22.58 21.46
C PRO A 297 -10.42 22.88 22.71
N GLN A 298 -10.37 21.96 23.68
CA GLN A 298 -9.55 22.13 24.89
C GLN A 298 -8.05 22.14 24.56
N HIS A 299 -7.59 21.29 23.64
CA HIS A 299 -6.21 21.29 23.18
C HIS A 299 -5.87 22.59 22.47
N ILE A 300 -6.76 23.03 21.56
CA ILE A 300 -6.57 24.27 20.81
C ILE A 300 -6.52 25.48 21.75
N GLN A 301 -7.34 25.50 22.82
CA GLN A 301 -7.29 26.56 23.80
C GLN A 301 -5.92 26.66 24.48
N GLU A 302 -5.33 25.53 24.86
CA GLU A 302 -4.01 25.52 25.49
C GLU A 302 -2.88 25.83 24.48
N ILE A 303 -3.01 25.39 23.24
CA ILE A 303 -2.11 25.80 22.13
C ILE A 303 -2.20 27.33 21.96
N SER A 304 -3.41 27.88 21.79
CA SER A 304 -3.62 29.30 21.55
C SER A 304 -3.00 30.16 22.69
N LYS A 305 -3.25 29.81 23.96
CA LYS A 305 -2.61 30.47 25.11
C LYS A 305 -1.08 30.42 25.05
N ALA A 306 -0.53 29.27 24.66
CA ALA A 306 0.91 29.06 24.60
C ALA A 306 1.59 29.85 23.48
N LEU A 307 0.84 30.19 22.41
CA LEU A 307 1.35 30.94 21.24
C LEU A 307 1.36 32.47 21.50
N VAL A 308 0.66 32.97 22.51
CA VAL A 308 0.59 34.41 22.79
C VAL A 308 2.00 35.00 22.99
N GLY A 309 2.33 36.02 22.21
CA GLY A 309 3.62 36.72 22.30
C GLY A 309 4.81 35.97 21.71
N LEU A 310 4.60 34.83 21.07
CA LEU A 310 5.67 34.16 20.33
C LEU A 310 5.81 34.77 18.93
N GLU A 311 7.04 35.03 18.54
CA GLU A 311 7.38 35.51 17.19
C GLU A 311 7.92 34.40 16.31
N PRO A 312 7.77 34.47 14.98
CA PRO A 312 8.40 33.56 14.04
C PRO A 312 9.91 33.51 14.19
N VAL A 313 10.47 32.31 14.28
CA VAL A 313 11.91 32.08 14.44
C VAL A 313 12.66 32.47 13.16
N LYS A 314 13.78 33.22 13.34
CA LYS A 314 14.64 33.70 12.22
C LYS A 314 15.83 32.80 11.94
N SER A 315 16.22 31.95 12.89
CA SER A 315 17.32 30.99 12.73
C SER A 315 17.14 29.79 13.64
N LYS A 316 17.53 28.62 13.17
CA LYS A 316 17.62 27.38 13.95
C LYS A 316 18.76 26.50 13.44
N PRO A 317 19.36 25.65 14.30
CA PRO A 317 20.25 24.61 13.82
C PRO A 317 19.44 23.60 13.00
N VAL A 318 19.80 23.40 11.75
CA VAL A 318 19.19 22.34 10.92
C VAL A 318 19.94 21.05 11.21
N ILE A 319 19.24 20.06 11.76
CA ILE A 319 19.75 18.69 11.83
C ILE A 319 19.75 18.17 10.41
N LYS A 320 20.95 18.03 9.83
CA LYS A 320 21.09 17.41 8.50
C LYS A 320 20.41 16.04 8.58
N TRP A 321 19.64 15.70 7.55
CA TRP A 321 19.25 14.32 7.31
C TRP A 321 20.51 13.51 7.49
N LEU A 322 20.50 12.53 8.38
CA LEU A 322 21.61 11.58 8.41
C LEU A 322 21.75 11.09 6.96
N ALA A 323 22.68 11.72 6.28
CA ALA A 323 23.12 11.27 4.98
C ALA A 323 23.69 9.89 5.26
N GLU A 324 23.14 8.94 4.59
CA GLU A 324 23.49 7.53 4.63
C GLU A 324 23.14 6.82 5.96
N PRO A 325 22.50 5.66 5.90
CA PRO A 325 22.49 4.77 7.03
C PRO A 325 23.94 4.60 7.51
N GLU A 326 24.13 4.55 8.84
CA GLU A 326 25.42 4.09 9.42
C GLU A 326 25.94 2.93 8.57
N PRO A 327 27.25 2.85 8.27
CA PRO A 327 27.78 1.79 7.42
C PRO A 327 27.19 0.47 7.88
N ILE A 328 26.47 -0.15 6.95
CA ILE A 328 25.81 -1.44 7.20
C ILE A 328 26.90 -2.37 7.72
N PRO A 329 26.72 -2.97 8.92
CA PRO A 329 27.66 -3.97 9.40
C PRO A 329 27.91 -4.97 8.27
N GLU A 330 29.17 -5.39 8.10
CA GLU A 330 29.59 -6.29 7.04
C GLU A 330 28.52 -7.34 6.75
N LYS A 331 28.08 -7.39 5.50
CA LYS A 331 27.08 -8.37 5.06
C LYS A 331 27.53 -9.75 5.52
N ARG A 332 26.62 -10.51 6.12
CA ARG A 332 26.84 -11.95 6.31
C ARG A 332 27.38 -12.54 5.02
N PRO A 333 28.25 -13.58 5.06
CA PRO A 333 28.71 -14.25 3.84
C PRO A 333 27.51 -14.51 2.93
N VAL A 334 27.57 -13.98 1.71
CA VAL A 334 26.43 -14.05 0.78
C VAL A 334 26.40 -15.48 0.25
N GLU A 335 25.42 -16.27 0.66
CA GLU A 335 25.17 -17.58 0.07
C GLU A 335 24.85 -17.42 -1.43
N THR A 336 25.32 -18.37 -2.23
CA THR A 336 25.02 -18.45 -3.67
C THR A 336 23.50 -18.45 -3.90
N SER A 337 23.00 -17.54 -4.69
CA SER A 337 21.58 -17.47 -5.06
C SER A 337 21.30 -18.25 -6.35
N LEU A 338 20.00 -18.51 -6.61
CA LEU A 338 19.57 -19.08 -7.90
C LEU A 338 20.03 -18.24 -9.08
N LEU A 339 20.07 -16.90 -8.93
CA LEU A 339 20.54 -15.99 -9.97
C LEU A 339 22.05 -16.09 -10.22
N ASP A 340 22.83 -16.34 -9.15
CA ASP A 340 24.27 -16.55 -9.27
C ASP A 340 24.58 -17.88 -9.99
N LEU A 341 23.79 -18.92 -9.74
CA LEU A 341 23.86 -20.17 -10.48
C LEU A 341 23.59 -19.97 -11.98
N ILE A 342 22.49 -19.26 -12.31
CA ILE A 342 22.14 -18.93 -13.69
C ILE A 342 23.24 -18.11 -14.36
N ALA A 343 23.75 -17.08 -13.68
CA ALA A 343 24.83 -16.24 -14.21
C ALA A 343 26.13 -17.03 -14.45
N GLY A 344 26.37 -18.08 -13.67
CA GLY A 344 27.46 -19.03 -13.89
C GLY A 344 27.23 -20.06 -14.99
N GLY A 345 26.10 -19.99 -15.69
CA GLY A 345 25.75 -20.92 -16.78
C GLY A 345 25.13 -22.25 -16.30
N HIS A 346 24.80 -22.34 -15.00
CA HIS A 346 24.16 -23.54 -14.46
C HIS A 346 22.65 -23.56 -14.76
N THR A 347 22.16 -24.69 -15.26
CA THR A 347 20.71 -24.90 -15.47
C THR A 347 20.04 -25.10 -14.12
N VAL A 348 19.18 -24.16 -13.73
CA VAL A 348 18.53 -24.21 -12.42
C VAL A 348 17.29 -25.11 -12.42
N ILE A 349 17.21 -26.00 -11.43
CA ILE A 349 16.03 -26.83 -11.17
C ILE A 349 15.46 -26.45 -9.82
N VAL A 350 14.30 -25.81 -9.81
CA VAL A 350 13.49 -25.57 -8.60
C VAL A 350 12.38 -26.60 -8.55
N THR A 351 12.24 -27.30 -7.42
CA THR A 351 11.23 -28.35 -7.28
C THR A 351 10.21 -27.99 -6.21
N GLU A 352 8.94 -28.04 -6.55
CA GLU A 352 7.85 -27.83 -5.58
C GLU A 352 7.62 -29.11 -4.77
N LEU A 353 7.60 -28.93 -3.45
CA LEU A 353 7.19 -29.94 -2.50
C LEU A 353 6.35 -29.26 -1.40
N ASP A 354 5.04 -29.35 -1.57
CA ASP A 354 4.08 -28.74 -0.63
C ASP A 354 4.30 -29.16 0.81
N PRO A 355 4.30 -28.22 1.79
CA PRO A 355 4.35 -28.56 3.21
C PRO A 355 3.29 -29.58 3.60
N PRO A 356 3.58 -30.51 4.51
CA PRO A 356 2.65 -31.58 4.88
C PRO A 356 1.44 -31.03 5.67
N LYS A 357 0.35 -31.79 5.64
CA LYS A 357 -0.88 -31.49 6.42
C LYS A 357 -0.85 -32.09 7.83
N THR A 358 0.15 -32.89 8.14
CA THR A 358 0.28 -33.63 9.41
C THR A 358 1.69 -33.45 9.98
N LEU A 359 1.87 -33.75 11.25
CA LEU A 359 3.16 -33.68 11.93
C LEU A 359 4.09 -34.88 11.64
N ASP A 360 3.70 -35.78 10.74
CA ASP A 360 4.59 -36.83 10.23
C ASP A 360 5.55 -36.20 9.20
N LEU A 361 6.71 -35.77 9.68
CA LEU A 361 7.71 -35.04 8.90
C LEU A 361 8.76 -35.97 8.25
N ASP A 362 8.91 -37.21 8.72
CA ASP A 362 9.97 -38.11 8.25
C ASP A 362 9.84 -38.41 6.76
N ARG A 363 8.63 -38.70 6.32
CA ARG A 363 8.33 -38.93 4.90
C ARG A 363 8.59 -37.68 4.05
N TYR A 364 8.26 -36.51 4.57
CA TYR A 364 8.46 -35.24 3.89
C TYR A 364 9.95 -34.95 3.69
N PHE A 365 10.76 -35.05 4.75
CA PHE A 365 12.18 -34.78 4.63
C PHE A 365 12.94 -35.86 3.84
N THR A 366 12.45 -37.10 3.85
CA THR A 366 12.96 -38.14 2.95
C THR A 366 12.74 -37.76 1.49
N ALA A 367 11.53 -37.27 1.14
CA ALA A 367 11.24 -36.79 -0.20
C ALA A 367 12.10 -35.57 -0.58
N ALA A 368 12.23 -34.58 0.32
CA ALA A 368 13.04 -33.40 0.06
C ALA A 368 14.52 -33.72 -0.20
N ARG A 369 15.12 -34.63 0.59
CA ARG A 369 16.48 -35.10 0.37
C ARG A 369 16.62 -35.83 -0.96
N HIS A 370 15.68 -36.72 -1.26
CA HIS A 370 15.69 -37.47 -2.53
C HIS A 370 15.64 -36.55 -3.77
N LEU A 371 14.83 -35.48 -3.71
CA LEU A 371 14.77 -34.46 -4.74
C LEU A 371 16.08 -33.65 -4.85
N ALA A 372 16.67 -33.28 -3.73
CA ALA A 372 17.96 -32.57 -3.72
C ALA A 372 19.08 -33.46 -4.29
N ASP A 373 19.16 -34.73 -3.85
CA ASP A 373 20.12 -35.72 -4.36
C ASP A 373 19.94 -36.00 -5.86
N ALA A 374 18.70 -35.89 -6.36
CA ALA A 374 18.37 -35.99 -7.79
C ALA A 374 18.77 -34.75 -8.59
N GLY A 375 19.26 -33.69 -7.96
CA GLY A 375 19.78 -32.50 -8.60
C GLY A 375 18.89 -31.25 -8.52
N SER A 376 17.88 -31.21 -7.65
CA SER A 376 17.14 -29.96 -7.39
C SER A 376 18.03 -28.95 -6.66
N ASP A 377 18.14 -27.72 -7.18
CA ASP A 377 18.93 -26.64 -6.56
C ASP A 377 18.17 -25.99 -5.39
N ALA A 378 16.85 -25.96 -5.46
CA ALA A 378 16.01 -25.44 -4.41
C ALA A 378 14.68 -26.19 -4.32
N ILE A 379 14.14 -26.27 -3.10
CA ILE A 379 12.78 -26.76 -2.85
C ILE A 379 11.88 -25.57 -2.58
N THR A 380 10.84 -25.40 -3.42
CA THR A 380 9.84 -24.34 -3.22
C THR A 380 8.66 -24.86 -2.40
N LEU A 381 8.18 -24.01 -1.49
CA LEU A 381 7.22 -24.34 -0.44
C LEU A 381 6.02 -23.41 -0.54
N ALA A 382 4.87 -23.95 -0.94
CA ALA A 382 3.65 -23.17 -1.04
C ALA A 382 3.16 -22.68 0.33
N ASP A 383 2.50 -21.52 0.35
CA ASP A 383 1.85 -20.94 1.52
C ASP A 383 0.36 -21.27 1.50
N ASN A 384 -0.02 -22.41 2.10
CA ASN A 384 -1.38 -22.94 2.14
C ASN A 384 -2.06 -22.96 0.76
N SER A 385 -1.44 -23.64 -0.22
CA SER A 385 -1.95 -23.75 -1.60
C SER A 385 -3.45 -24.15 -1.60
N LEU A 386 -4.24 -23.54 -2.50
CA LEU A 386 -5.69 -23.69 -2.60
C LEU A 386 -6.45 -23.37 -1.28
N ALA A 387 -5.87 -22.53 -0.42
CA ALA A 387 -6.41 -22.20 0.90
C ALA A 387 -6.64 -23.42 1.82
N ILE A 388 -5.83 -24.47 1.66
CA ILE A 388 -5.89 -25.69 2.46
C ILE A 388 -4.83 -25.61 3.57
N LEU A 389 -5.25 -25.92 4.81
CA LEU A 389 -4.36 -25.91 5.98
C LEU A 389 -3.18 -26.87 5.82
N ARG A 390 -1.97 -26.32 6.01
CA ARG A 390 -0.69 -27.06 6.02
C ARG A 390 0.19 -26.58 7.16
N ILE A 391 1.26 -27.29 7.44
CA ILE A 391 2.31 -26.78 8.33
C ILE A 391 2.91 -25.52 7.70
N SER A 392 3.24 -24.53 8.54
CA SER A 392 3.89 -23.29 8.08
C SER A 392 5.10 -23.58 7.18
N ASN A 393 5.07 -23.04 5.97
CA ASN A 393 6.18 -23.17 5.03
C ASN A 393 7.47 -22.52 5.57
N LEU A 394 7.37 -21.48 6.40
CA LEU A 394 8.50 -20.88 7.10
C LEU A 394 9.16 -21.90 8.04
N ALA A 395 8.38 -22.65 8.83
CA ALA A 395 8.91 -23.66 9.73
C ALA A 395 9.62 -24.77 8.96
N ILE A 396 8.98 -25.31 7.91
CA ILE A 396 9.57 -26.33 7.04
C ILE A 396 10.82 -25.82 6.34
N GLY A 397 10.78 -24.59 5.79
CA GLY A 397 11.94 -23.98 5.14
C GLY A 397 13.13 -23.78 6.06
N ALA A 398 12.89 -23.39 7.31
CA ALA A 398 13.93 -23.30 8.32
C ALA A 398 14.59 -24.67 8.60
N MET A 399 13.77 -25.71 8.71
CA MET A 399 14.28 -27.09 8.94
C MET A 399 15.06 -27.61 7.73
N LEU A 400 14.57 -27.40 6.50
CA LEU A 400 15.29 -27.76 5.27
C LEU A 400 16.66 -27.12 5.21
N LYS A 401 16.74 -25.82 5.50
CA LYS A 401 18.00 -25.08 5.48
C LYS A 401 18.95 -25.52 6.58
N GLN A 402 18.47 -25.54 7.83
CA GLN A 402 19.34 -25.75 9.00
C GLN A 402 19.76 -27.21 9.22
N GLN A 403 18.85 -28.15 8.93
CA GLN A 403 19.11 -29.57 9.23
C GLN A 403 19.61 -30.34 8.00
N TYR A 404 19.22 -29.92 6.80
CA TYR A 404 19.50 -30.69 5.59
C TYR A 404 20.34 -29.91 4.57
N ASN A 405 20.66 -28.65 4.83
CA ASN A 405 21.40 -27.77 3.90
C ASN A 405 20.74 -27.69 2.49
N ILE A 406 19.42 -27.74 2.45
CA ILE A 406 18.63 -27.61 1.22
C ILE A 406 18.14 -26.16 1.13
N MET A 407 18.32 -25.52 -0.03
CA MET A 407 17.87 -24.15 -0.28
C MET A 407 16.34 -24.08 -0.33
N PRO A 408 15.67 -23.38 0.60
CA PRO A 408 14.24 -23.18 0.52
C PRO A 408 13.89 -21.93 -0.29
N LEU A 409 12.84 -22.00 -1.09
CA LEU A 409 12.18 -20.89 -1.73
C LEU A 409 10.75 -20.81 -1.18
N LEU A 410 10.43 -19.75 -0.44
CA LEU A 410 9.14 -19.66 0.25
C LEU A 410 8.13 -18.85 -0.55
N HIS A 411 6.93 -19.36 -0.76
CA HIS A 411 5.81 -18.55 -1.18
C HIS A 411 5.36 -17.67 -0.01
N VAL A 412 4.96 -16.44 -0.30
CA VAL A 412 4.38 -15.51 0.68
C VAL A 412 3.07 -14.99 0.11
N SER A 413 1.97 -15.37 0.73
CA SER A 413 0.60 -15.07 0.29
C SER A 413 0.03 -13.85 1.03
N CYS A 414 -0.62 -12.96 0.29
CA CYS A 414 -1.36 -11.81 0.86
C CYS A 414 -2.68 -12.22 1.52
N ARG A 415 -3.13 -13.48 1.35
CA ARG A 415 -4.47 -13.94 1.76
C ARG A 415 -4.66 -14.01 3.28
N ASP A 416 -3.71 -14.61 4.00
CA ASP A 416 -3.94 -15.05 5.38
C ASP A 416 -3.44 -14.05 6.43
N LYS A 417 -2.68 -13.03 6.00
CA LYS A 417 -1.98 -12.13 6.91
C LYS A 417 -2.25 -10.67 6.56
N ASN A 418 -2.45 -9.87 7.59
CA ASN A 418 -2.52 -8.41 7.42
C ASN A 418 -1.11 -7.82 7.15
N LEU A 419 -1.07 -6.54 6.82
CA LEU A 419 0.16 -5.83 6.47
C LEU A 419 1.27 -5.94 7.54
N ILE A 420 0.89 -5.96 8.84
CA ILE A 420 1.86 -6.13 9.94
C ILE A 420 2.38 -7.57 9.94
N GLY A 421 1.49 -8.55 9.81
CA GLY A 421 1.84 -9.97 9.79
C GLY A 421 2.75 -10.33 8.62
N LEU A 422 2.48 -9.79 7.41
CA LEU A 422 3.33 -9.99 6.23
C LEU A 422 4.76 -9.46 6.44
N GLN A 423 4.90 -8.24 6.97
CA GLN A 423 6.22 -7.68 7.24
C GLN A 423 6.96 -8.41 8.37
N SER A 424 6.24 -8.83 9.42
CA SER A 424 6.82 -9.64 10.51
C SER A 424 7.32 -10.98 10.00
N GLU A 425 6.56 -11.64 9.12
CA GLU A 425 6.99 -12.90 8.50
C GLU A 425 8.23 -12.72 7.63
N LEU A 426 8.26 -11.67 6.78
CA LEU A 426 9.43 -11.35 5.96
C LEU A 426 10.67 -11.12 6.84
N LEU A 427 10.55 -10.37 7.95
CA LEU A 427 11.65 -10.23 8.90
C LEU A 427 12.08 -11.58 9.52
N GLY A 428 11.12 -12.46 9.82
CA GLY A 428 11.38 -13.81 10.30
C GLY A 428 12.13 -14.66 9.27
N ILE A 429 11.70 -14.63 8.00
CA ILE A 429 12.36 -15.29 6.87
C ILE A 429 13.81 -14.80 6.74
N ALA A 430 14.03 -13.49 6.75
CA ALA A 430 15.36 -12.90 6.69
C ALA A 430 16.24 -13.26 7.91
N ALA A 431 15.65 -13.27 9.13
CA ALA A 431 16.36 -13.64 10.35
C ALA A 431 16.86 -15.10 10.33
N LEU A 432 16.11 -16.00 9.68
CA LEU A 432 16.49 -17.40 9.44
C LEU A 432 17.51 -17.57 8.30
N GLY A 433 17.90 -16.47 7.64
CA GLY A 433 18.84 -16.48 6.52
C GLY A 433 18.24 -17.04 5.23
N ILE A 434 16.92 -17.12 5.11
CA ILE A 434 16.24 -17.55 3.89
C ILE A 434 16.11 -16.33 2.98
N ARG A 435 16.61 -16.44 1.75
CA ARG A 435 16.70 -15.32 0.82
C ARG A 435 15.70 -15.39 -0.33
N HIS A 436 15.26 -16.61 -0.71
CA HIS A 436 14.41 -16.80 -1.88
C HIS A 436 12.94 -16.80 -1.48
N VAL A 437 12.18 -15.87 -2.05
CA VAL A 437 10.73 -15.75 -1.82
C VAL A 437 9.96 -15.55 -3.13
N LEU A 438 8.73 -16.05 -3.16
CA LEU A 438 7.79 -15.86 -4.26
C LEU A 438 6.52 -15.17 -3.72
N PRO A 439 6.41 -13.84 -3.85
CA PRO A 439 5.21 -13.11 -3.41
C PRO A 439 4.01 -13.42 -4.30
N LEU A 440 2.90 -13.81 -3.69
CA LEU A 440 1.65 -14.19 -4.35
C LEU A 440 0.45 -13.43 -3.75
N THR A 441 -0.60 -13.26 -4.54
CA THR A 441 -1.88 -12.77 -4.00
C THR A 441 -2.54 -13.87 -3.14
N GLY A 442 -2.48 -15.12 -3.57
CA GLY A 442 -3.12 -16.27 -2.94
C GLY A 442 -4.57 -16.47 -3.41
N ASP A 443 -5.03 -17.73 -3.32
CA ASP A 443 -6.41 -18.10 -3.66
C ASP A 443 -7.37 -17.65 -2.54
N PRO A 444 -8.61 -17.22 -2.85
CA PRO A 444 -9.56 -16.82 -1.82
C PRO A 444 -9.84 -17.92 -0.80
N ALA A 445 -9.88 -17.57 0.49
CA ALA A 445 -10.11 -18.50 1.61
C ALA A 445 -11.39 -19.32 1.46
N LYS A 446 -12.41 -18.78 0.80
CA LYS A 446 -13.70 -19.47 0.55
C LYS A 446 -13.59 -20.75 -0.30
N PHE A 447 -12.48 -20.94 -1.01
CA PHE A 447 -12.23 -22.17 -1.80
C PHE A 447 -11.48 -23.25 -1.01
N GLY A 448 -11.02 -22.91 0.20
CA GLY A 448 -10.28 -23.83 1.07
C GLY A 448 -11.15 -24.76 1.91
N ASP A 449 -10.48 -25.45 2.84
CA ASP A 449 -11.07 -26.46 3.71
C ASP A 449 -11.46 -25.93 5.11
N GLN A 450 -11.38 -24.60 5.35
CA GLN A 450 -11.66 -24.00 6.65
C GLN A 450 -12.91 -23.10 6.59
N PRO A 451 -14.09 -23.63 6.96
CA PRO A 451 -15.32 -22.83 7.02
C PRO A 451 -15.18 -21.65 7.98
N GLY A 452 -15.52 -20.45 7.52
CA GLY A 452 -15.44 -19.24 8.33
C GLY A 452 -14.11 -18.49 8.25
N ALA A 453 -13.09 -19.04 7.57
CA ALA A 453 -11.88 -18.29 7.28
C ALA A 453 -12.16 -17.13 6.32
N SER A 454 -11.65 -15.93 6.63
CA SER A 454 -11.73 -14.75 5.77
C SER A 454 -10.40 -14.48 5.10
N SER A 455 -10.45 -13.93 3.88
CA SER A 455 -9.26 -13.42 3.21
C SER A 455 -9.00 -11.98 3.65
N VAL A 456 -7.74 -11.66 3.95
CA VAL A 456 -7.34 -10.34 4.46
C VAL A 456 -7.09 -9.36 3.30
N TYR A 457 -6.13 -9.68 2.43
CA TYR A 457 -5.77 -8.89 1.25
C TYR A 457 -5.56 -7.38 1.50
N ASP A 458 -4.89 -7.01 2.59
CA ASP A 458 -4.47 -5.60 2.80
C ASP A 458 -3.60 -5.09 1.65
N VAL A 459 -2.90 -6.00 0.97
CA VAL A 459 -2.08 -5.73 -0.21
C VAL A 459 -2.23 -6.84 -1.24
N ASN A 460 -1.90 -6.54 -2.49
CA ASN A 460 -1.76 -7.52 -3.58
C ASN A 460 -0.30 -7.92 -3.79
N SER A 461 -0.03 -8.89 -4.69
CA SER A 461 1.33 -9.39 -4.92
C SER A 461 2.31 -8.32 -5.41
N ILE A 462 1.87 -7.32 -6.18
CA ILE A 462 2.75 -6.24 -6.66
C ILE A 462 3.13 -5.32 -5.50
N GLN A 463 2.16 -4.94 -4.66
CA GLN A 463 2.42 -4.16 -3.44
C GLN A 463 3.32 -4.92 -2.46
N LEU A 464 3.13 -6.23 -2.31
CA LEU A 464 4.03 -7.07 -1.50
C LEU A 464 5.46 -7.07 -2.05
N MET A 465 5.64 -7.11 -3.38
CA MET A 465 6.97 -6.97 -4.02
C MET A 465 7.61 -5.61 -3.72
N GLN A 466 6.82 -4.53 -3.75
CA GLN A 466 7.29 -3.19 -3.38
C GLN A 466 7.72 -3.13 -1.91
N ILE A 467 6.97 -3.78 -1.01
CA ILE A 467 7.35 -3.91 0.41
C ILE A 467 8.70 -4.63 0.55
N ILE A 468 8.87 -5.76 -0.13
CA ILE A 468 10.13 -6.53 -0.09
C ILE A 468 11.29 -5.68 -0.64
N SER A 469 11.08 -4.95 -1.74
CA SER A 469 12.07 -4.02 -2.29
C SER A 469 12.43 -2.91 -1.30
N GLY A 470 11.46 -2.35 -0.59
CA GLY A 470 11.68 -1.37 0.48
C GLY A 470 12.48 -1.97 1.66
N MET A 471 12.17 -3.21 2.06
CA MET A 471 12.92 -3.90 3.11
C MET A 471 14.36 -4.22 2.69
N ASN A 472 14.60 -4.54 1.44
CA ASN A 472 15.94 -4.67 0.86
C ASN A 472 16.72 -3.34 0.83
N GLN A 473 16.03 -2.21 0.90
CA GLN A 473 16.62 -0.88 1.06
C GLN A 473 16.70 -0.44 2.54
N GLY A 474 16.23 -1.25 3.48
CA GLY A 474 16.25 -0.98 4.92
C GLY A 474 15.04 -0.25 5.49
N TYR A 475 13.90 -0.24 4.78
CA TYR A 475 12.68 0.44 5.21
C TYR A 475 11.47 -0.51 5.24
N ASN A 476 10.61 -0.34 6.23
CA ASN A 476 9.31 -1.00 6.26
C ASN A 476 8.27 -0.24 5.39
N PHE A 477 7.05 -0.76 5.27
CA PHE A 477 5.98 -0.13 4.49
C PHE A 477 5.65 1.31 4.93
N ALA A 478 5.77 1.62 6.21
CA ALA A 478 5.54 2.96 6.75
C ALA A 478 6.74 3.92 6.56
N GLY A 479 7.77 3.53 5.80
CA GLY A 479 8.98 4.32 5.57
C GLY A 479 9.93 4.39 6.78
N LYS A 480 9.69 3.60 7.85
CA LYS A 480 10.57 3.54 9.00
C LYS A 480 11.74 2.60 8.72
N THR A 481 12.95 3.01 9.14
CA THR A 481 14.11 2.15 9.03
C THR A 481 13.96 0.88 9.86
N ILE A 482 14.34 -0.26 9.26
CA ILE A 482 14.49 -1.55 9.94
C ILE A 482 15.94 -1.79 10.39
N LYS A 483 16.79 -0.76 10.31
CA LYS A 483 18.21 -0.72 10.69
C LYS A 483 19.13 -1.61 9.83
N TYR A 484 18.76 -2.84 9.57
CA TYR A 484 19.51 -3.78 8.72
C TYR A 484 18.65 -4.14 7.50
N PRO A 485 19.07 -3.76 6.28
CA PRO A 485 18.40 -4.18 5.06
C PRO A 485 18.28 -5.69 4.94
N THR A 486 17.19 -6.17 4.38
CA THR A 486 17.09 -7.57 3.95
C THR A 486 17.82 -7.77 2.62
N ASP A 487 18.05 -9.02 2.25
CA ASP A 487 18.75 -9.38 1.00
C ASP A 487 17.94 -10.37 0.16
N PHE A 488 16.63 -10.19 0.14
CA PHE A 488 15.74 -11.06 -0.60
C PHE A 488 16.03 -11.07 -2.11
N VAL A 489 16.13 -12.27 -2.65
CA VAL A 489 16.05 -12.55 -4.08
C VAL A 489 14.66 -13.09 -4.35
N PHE A 490 13.78 -12.27 -4.92
CA PHE A 490 12.39 -12.67 -5.11
C PHE A 490 11.99 -12.73 -6.57
N GLY A 491 11.15 -13.70 -6.86
CA GLY A 491 10.57 -13.92 -8.17
C GLY A 491 9.12 -13.44 -8.26
N CYS A 492 8.50 -13.69 -9.39
CA CYS A 492 7.07 -13.49 -9.57
C CYS A 492 6.45 -14.61 -10.41
N SER A 493 5.15 -14.83 -10.22
CA SER A 493 4.38 -15.80 -10.99
C SER A 493 3.95 -15.26 -12.36
N PHE A 494 3.90 -16.12 -13.38
CA PHE A 494 3.38 -15.83 -14.70
C PHE A 494 2.54 -17.01 -15.22
N ASN A 495 1.41 -16.72 -15.86
CA ASN A 495 0.57 -17.76 -16.47
C ASN A 495 0.60 -17.68 -18.01
N PRO A 496 1.37 -18.53 -18.68
CA PRO A 496 1.42 -18.55 -20.14
C PRO A 496 0.16 -19.11 -20.80
N ASN A 497 -0.69 -19.85 -20.05
CA ASN A 497 -1.92 -20.46 -20.54
C ASN A 497 -3.12 -19.48 -20.57
N ALA A 498 -2.93 -18.23 -20.20
CA ALA A 498 -4.02 -17.26 -20.12
C ALA A 498 -4.55 -16.90 -21.52
N LYS A 499 -5.87 -16.77 -21.66
CA LYS A 499 -6.54 -16.37 -22.91
C LYS A 499 -6.04 -15.03 -23.48
N ASN A 500 -5.67 -14.09 -22.62
CA ASN A 500 -5.10 -12.80 -23.01
C ASN A 500 -3.65 -12.72 -22.53
N LEU A 501 -2.73 -13.17 -23.37
CA LEU A 501 -1.30 -13.20 -23.05
C LEU A 501 -0.70 -11.78 -22.97
N ASP A 502 -1.19 -10.82 -23.76
CA ASP A 502 -0.71 -9.44 -23.71
C ASP A 502 -0.98 -8.79 -22.36
N ALA A 503 -2.17 -8.98 -21.80
CA ALA A 503 -2.50 -8.51 -20.46
C ALA A 503 -1.62 -9.17 -19.38
N GLN A 504 -1.26 -10.45 -19.55
CA GLN A 504 -0.34 -11.14 -18.64
C GLN A 504 1.08 -10.59 -18.73
N ILE A 505 1.55 -10.29 -19.93
CA ILE A 505 2.88 -9.70 -20.15
C ILE A 505 2.93 -8.29 -19.53
N SER A 506 1.95 -7.43 -19.78
CA SER A 506 1.87 -6.12 -19.14
C SER A 506 1.83 -6.21 -17.60
N ARG A 507 1.17 -7.24 -17.07
CA ARG A 507 1.20 -7.49 -15.62
C ARG A 507 2.57 -7.97 -15.15
N LEU A 508 3.25 -8.80 -15.96
CA LEU A 508 4.61 -9.27 -15.68
C LEU A 508 5.59 -8.08 -15.64
N GLU A 509 5.54 -7.18 -16.62
CA GLU A 509 6.35 -5.96 -16.66
C GLU A 509 6.20 -5.13 -15.36
N ARG A 510 4.97 -4.95 -14.86
CA ARG A 510 4.73 -4.26 -13.59
C ARG A 510 5.33 -4.99 -12.38
N LYS A 511 5.32 -6.33 -12.37
CA LYS A 511 5.94 -7.13 -11.32
C LYS A 511 7.47 -6.98 -11.34
N LEU A 512 8.07 -6.95 -12.53
CA LEU A 512 9.50 -6.70 -12.71
C LEU A 512 9.88 -5.28 -12.27
N ALA A 513 9.07 -4.28 -12.62
CA ALA A 513 9.25 -2.90 -12.16
C ALA A 513 9.12 -2.78 -10.62
N ALA A 514 8.36 -3.65 -9.97
CA ALA A 514 8.26 -3.73 -8.50
C ALA A 514 9.48 -4.44 -7.86
N GLY A 515 10.44 -4.94 -8.65
CA GLY A 515 11.70 -5.48 -8.18
C GLY A 515 11.86 -7.00 -8.29
N ALA A 516 10.91 -7.73 -8.88
CA ALA A 516 11.07 -9.16 -9.13
C ALA A 516 12.23 -9.41 -10.10
N ARG A 517 13.08 -10.40 -9.79
CA ARG A 517 14.34 -10.66 -10.49
C ARG A 517 14.35 -11.96 -11.31
N TYR A 518 13.37 -12.82 -11.15
CA TYR A 518 13.12 -14.02 -11.94
C TYR A 518 11.63 -14.31 -12.01
N VAL A 519 11.24 -15.18 -12.90
CA VAL A 519 9.85 -15.56 -13.14
C VAL A 519 9.68 -17.06 -12.93
N MET A 520 8.60 -17.48 -12.26
CA MET A 520 8.14 -18.87 -12.21
C MET A 520 6.79 -18.98 -12.93
N THR A 521 6.66 -19.90 -13.86
CA THR A 521 5.44 -20.00 -14.66
C THR A 521 4.48 -21.06 -14.12
N GLN A 522 3.19 -20.93 -14.49
CA GLN A 522 2.30 -22.10 -14.50
C GLN A 522 2.82 -23.16 -15.47
N PRO A 523 2.49 -24.45 -15.25
CA PRO A 523 3.01 -25.51 -16.08
C PRO A 523 2.61 -25.39 -17.54
N VAL A 524 3.54 -25.77 -18.43
CA VAL A 524 3.34 -25.90 -19.86
C VAL A 524 3.40 -27.38 -20.26
N PHE A 525 2.72 -27.77 -21.34
CA PHE A 525 2.59 -29.17 -21.74
C PHE A 525 2.97 -29.42 -23.19
N ASP A 526 3.33 -28.40 -23.96
CA ASP A 526 3.73 -28.57 -25.36
C ASP A 526 4.78 -27.55 -25.80
N ARG A 527 5.53 -27.91 -26.83
CA ARG A 527 6.60 -27.10 -27.39
C ARG A 527 6.12 -25.77 -27.98
N GLN A 528 4.94 -25.75 -28.62
CA GLN A 528 4.44 -24.54 -29.28
C GLN A 528 4.20 -23.42 -28.26
N LEU A 529 3.67 -23.75 -27.06
CA LEU A 529 3.48 -22.78 -25.99
C LEU A 529 4.83 -22.28 -25.44
N VAL A 530 5.84 -23.16 -25.33
CA VAL A 530 7.21 -22.80 -24.92
C VAL A 530 7.81 -21.77 -25.88
N GLU A 531 7.75 -22.04 -27.20
CA GLU A 531 8.25 -21.13 -28.23
C GLU A 531 7.50 -19.78 -28.22
N THR A 532 6.16 -19.84 -28.16
CA THR A 532 5.34 -18.62 -28.06
C THR A 532 5.72 -17.79 -26.83
N MET A 533 5.87 -18.42 -25.67
CA MET A 533 6.27 -17.75 -24.42
C MET A 533 7.65 -17.11 -24.57
N PHE A 534 8.62 -17.80 -25.15
CA PHE A 534 9.95 -17.26 -25.37
C PHE A 534 9.92 -16.02 -26.27
N GLU A 535 9.30 -16.09 -27.45
CA GLU A 535 9.20 -14.97 -28.37
C GLU A 535 8.53 -13.74 -27.72
N ARG A 536 7.54 -13.97 -26.87
CA ARG A 536 6.77 -12.91 -26.24
C ARG A 536 7.42 -12.32 -24.98
N THR A 537 8.42 -12.98 -24.41
CA THR A 537 9.06 -12.57 -23.14
C THR A 537 10.54 -12.29 -23.24
N ARG A 538 11.24 -12.67 -24.32
CA ARG A 538 12.70 -12.49 -24.48
C ARG A 538 13.17 -11.04 -24.31
N HIS A 539 12.32 -10.06 -24.64
CA HIS A 539 12.63 -8.64 -24.50
C HIS A 539 12.72 -8.18 -23.03
N LEU A 540 12.19 -8.95 -22.08
CA LEU A 540 12.20 -8.62 -20.66
C LEU A 540 13.56 -8.83 -20.00
N GLY A 541 14.44 -9.63 -20.60
CA GLY A 541 15.82 -9.84 -20.15
C GLY A 541 15.96 -10.44 -18.74
N VAL A 542 14.94 -11.20 -18.26
CA VAL A 542 14.93 -11.81 -16.95
C VAL A 542 14.89 -13.34 -17.04
N PRO A 543 15.53 -14.08 -16.11
CA PRO A 543 15.42 -15.53 -16.05
C PRO A 543 13.97 -15.98 -15.84
N ILE A 544 13.53 -16.95 -16.64
CA ILE A 544 12.22 -17.59 -16.51
C ILE A 544 12.44 -19.07 -16.20
N LEU A 545 11.94 -19.51 -15.06
CA LEU A 545 11.89 -20.91 -14.66
C LEU A 545 10.53 -21.46 -15.06
N THR A 546 10.51 -22.25 -16.12
CA THR A 546 9.26 -22.69 -16.72
C THR A 546 8.71 -23.92 -16.01
N GLY A 547 7.41 -23.88 -15.70
CA GLY A 547 6.72 -24.93 -14.97
C GLY A 547 6.58 -26.22 -15.79
N VAL A 548 6.94 -27.36 -15.20
CA VAL A 548 6.73 -28.70 -15.74
C VAL A 548 6.00 -29.55 -14.70
N TRP A 549 4.91 -30.16 -15.08
CA TRP A 549 4.11 -31.03 -14.20
C TRP A 549 4.00 -32.43 -14.81
N PRO A 550 4.71 -33.45 -14.28
CA PRO A 550 4.58 -34.83 -14.75
C PRO A 550 3.15 -35.36 -14.52
N LEU A 551 2.52 -35.85 -15.60
CA LEU A 551 1.20 -36.47 -15.54
C LEU A 551 1.32 -37.89 -14.98
N LEU A 552 0.36 -38.30 -14.12
CA LEU A 552 0.42 -39.62 -13.48
C LEU A 552 -0.43 -40.68 -14.21
N ASN A 553 -1.58 -40.28 -14.75
CA ASN A 553 -2.50 -41.14 -15.46
C ASN A 553 -3.59 -40.33 -16.20
N GLY A 554 -4.44 -40.98 -16.98
CA GLY A 554 -5.48 -40.33 -17.77
C GLY A 554 -6.50 -39.58 -16.93
N ARG A 555 -6.94 -40.12 -15.78
CA ARG A 555 -7.87 -39.43 -14.87
C ARG A 555 -7.28 -38.19 -14.26
N ASN A 556 -6.02 -38.25 -13.84
CA ASN A 556 -5.28 -37.09 -13.35
C ASN A 556 -5.16 -36.01 -14.42
N THR A 557 -4.89 -36.39 -15.66
CA THR A 557 -4.77 -35.47 -16.80
C THR A 557 -6.07 -34.69 -17.03
N GLU A 558 -7.21 -35.39 -17.05
CA GLU A 558 -8.53 -34.75 -17.22
C GLU A 558 -8.91 -33.87 -16.00
N PHE A 559 -8.60 -34.31 -14.78
CA PHE A 559 -8.80 -33.52 -13.58
C PHE A 559 -8.02 -32.20 -13.64
N LEU A 560 -6.72 -32.26 -13.97
CA LEU A 560 -5.88 -31.07 -14.07
C LEU A 560 -6.41 -30.09 -15.13
N HIS A 561 -6.83 -30.61 -16.30
CA HIS A 561 -7.32 -29.77 -17.38
C HIS A 561 -8.65 -29.08 -17.08
N ASN A 562 -9.59 -29.80 -16.43
CA ASN A 562 -10.97 -29.33 -16.25
C ASN A 562 -11.23 -28.65 -14.91
N GLU A 563 -10.51 -29.02 -13.84
CA GLU A 563 -10.83 -28.61 -12.48
C GLU A 563 -9.74 -27.71 -11.84
N VAL A 564 -8.51 -27.69 -12.37
CA VAL A 564 -7.45 -26.87 -11.81
C VAL A 564 -7.32 -25.55 -12.58
N PRO A 565 -7.63 -24.40 -11.94
CA PRO A 565 -7.60 -23.11 -12.62
C PRO A 565 -6.21 -22.76 -13.18
N GLY A 566 -6.17 -22.33 -14.45
CA GLY A 566 -4.94 -21.88 -15.09
C GLY A 566 -4.10 -22.98 -15.71
N ILE A 567 -4.53 -24.25 -15.67
CA ILE A 567 -3.89 -25.38 -16.33
C ILE A 567 -4.67 -25.73 -17.59
N ILE A 568 -3.97 -25.76 -18.72
CA ILE A 568 -4.51 -26.17 -20.02
C ILE A 568 -3.61 -27.26 -20.57
N ILE A 569 -4.16 -28.46 -20.77
CA ILE A 569 -3.45 -29.60 -21.36
C ILE A 569 -3.96 -29.79 -22.79
N PRO A 570 -3.12 -29.67 -23.82
CA PRO A 570 -3.52 -29.80 -25.20
C PRO A 570 -4.08 -31.18 -25.56
N ASP A 571 -5.02 -31.23 -26.49
CA ASP A 571 -5.68 -32.50 -26.92
C ASP A 571 -4.72 -33.61 -27.34
N PRO A 572 -3.60 -33.35 -28.04
CA PRO A 572 -2.62 -34.42 -28.37
C PRO A 572 -2.03 -35.09 -27.12
N ILE A 573 -1.75 -34.30 -26.07
CA ILE A 573 -1.22 -34.81 -24.79
C ILE A 573 -2.31 -35.58 -24.02
N ARG A 574 -3.53 -35.05 -23.97
CA ARG A 574 -4.67 -35.73 -23.36
C ARG A 574 -4.93 -37.07 -24.04
N SER A 575 -4.88 -37.11 -25.35
CA SER A 575 -5.04 -38.35 -26.14
C SER A 575 -3.94 -39.39 -25.86
N ARG A 576 -2.69 -38.95 -25.66
CA ARG A 576 -1.57 -39.86 -25.27
C ARG A 576 -1.81 -40.45 -23.87
N MET A 577 -2.46 -39.74 -22.97
CA MET A 577 -2.76 -40.16 -21.59
C MET A 577 -4.10 -40.91 -21.48
N ALA A 578 -4.99 -40.84 -22.47
CA ALA A 578 -6.32 -41.43 -22.41
C ALA A 578 -6.28 -42.95 -22.15
N GLY A 579 -6.99 -43.39 -21.10
CA GLY A 579 -7.01 -44.78 -20.67
C GLY A 579 -5.72 -45.34 -20.07
N LYS A 580 -4.70 -44.52 -19.89
CA LYS A 580 -3.42 -44.90 -19.28
C LYS A 580 -3.45 -44.79 -17.79
N GLU A 581 -3.28 -45.89 -17.08
CA GLU A 581 -3.36 -45.98 -15.63
C GLU A 581 -2.09 -46.62 -15.03
N GLY A 582 -1.90 -46.48 -13.73
CA GLY A 582 -0.83 -47.12 -12.96
C GLY A 582 0.57 -46.87 -13.53
N PRO A 583 1.44 -47.89 -13.57
CA PRO A 583 2.82 -47.73 -14.04
C PRO A 583 2.95 -47.28 -15.50
N GLU A 584 2.02 -47.71 -16.39
CA GLU A 584 2.02 -47.30 -17.81
C GLU A 584 1.73 -45.80 -17.96
N GLY A 585 0.68 -45.33 -17.26
CA GLY A 585 0.34 -43.90 -17.26
C GLY A 585 1.48 -43.03 -16.75
N ARG A 586 2.12 -43.44 -15.64
CA ARG A 586 3.29 -42.75 -15.10
C ARG A 586 4.45 -42.69 -16.08
N ARG A 587 4.79 -43.82 -16.72
CA ARG A 587 5.85 -43.88 -17.72
C ARG A 587 5.61 -42.93 -18.89
N ILE A 588 4.38 -42.89 -19.41
CA ILE A 588 4.03 -42.00 -20.53
C ILE A 588 4.07 -40.54 -20.06
N GLY A 589 3.52 -40.24 -18.87
CA GLY A 589 3.54 -38.89 -18.32
C GLY A 589 4.95 -38.34 -18.08
N ILE A 590 5.89 -39.18 -17.60
CA ILE A 590 7.29 -38.80 -17.46
C ILE A 590 7.92 -38.55 -18.85
N THR A 591 7.62 -39.41 -19.86
CA THR A 591 8.14 -39.20 -21.21
C THR A 591 7.69 -37.84 -21.76
N ILE A 592 6.41 -37.50 -21.61
CA ILE A 592 5.89 -36.18 -22.00
C ILE A 592 6.62 -35.06 -21.26
N ALA A 593 6.80 -35.19 -19.95
CA ALA A 593 7.48 -34.17 -19.14
C ALA A 593 8.96 -33.97 -19.55
N LYS A 594 9.66 -35.06 -19.94
CA LYS A 594 11.03 -35.00 -20.49
C LYS A 594 11.05 -34.25 -21.84
N GLU A 595 10.16 -34.58 -22.77
CA GLU A 595 10.01 -33.89 -24.07
C GLU A 595 9.78 -32.36 -23.87
N VAL A 596 8.92 -32.00 -22.94
CA VAL A 596 8.64 -30.58 -22.62
C VAL A 596 9.84 -29.92 -21.96
N ALA A 597 10.50 -30.57 -21.00
CA ALA A 597 11.68 -30.01 -20.32
C ALA A 597 12.83 -29.76 -21.31
N GLU A 598 13.07 -30.68 -22.24
CA GLU A 598 14.07 -30.52 -23.33
C GLU A 598 13.76 -29.28 -24.17
N SER A 599 12.49 -29.08 -24.57
CA SER A 599 12.10 -27.89 -25.34
C SER A 599 12.23 -26.59 -24.56
N ILE A 600 12.00 -26.61 -23.23
CA ILE A 600 12.18 -25.45 -22.34
C ILE A 600 13.66 -25.05 -22.31
N LEU A 601 14.56 -26.02 -22.18
CA LEU A 601 15.98 -25.76 -21.99
C LEU A 601 16.68 -25.26 -23.28
N GLU A 602 16.04 -25.38 -24.46
CA GLU A 602 16.47 -24.69 -25.68
C GLU A 602 16.38 -23.15 -25.55
N HIS A 603 15.55 -22.63 -24.67
CA HIS A 603 15.19 -21.21 -24.61
C HIS A 603 15.37 -20.55 -23.21
N PHE A 604 15.25 -21.32 -22.13
CA PHE A 604 15.21 -20.81 -20.78
C PHE A 604 16.30 -21.42 -19.89
N PRO A 605 16.81 -20.68 -18.89
CA PRO A 605 17.96 -21.10 -18.09
C PRO A 605 17.61 -22.11 -16.99
N GLY A 606 16.37 -22.58 -16.92
CA GLY A 606 15.98 -23.56 -15.90
C GLY A 606 14.50 -23.90 -15.90
N VAL A 607 14.15 -24.81 -15.02
CA VAL A 607 12.82 -25.36 -14.88
C VAL A 607 12.28 -25.26 -13.46
N TYR A 608 10.94 -25.21 -13.37
CA TYR A 608 10.18 -25.34 -12.14
C TYR A 608 9.39 -26.64 -12.16
N LEU A 609 9.84 -27.64 -11.41
CA LEU A 609 9.23 -28.97 -11.38
C LEU A 609 8.14 -29.04 -10.29
N ILE A 610 6.93 -29.38 -10.66
CA ILE A 610 5.80 -29.53 -9.73
C ILE A 610 5.64 -30.99 -9.37
N THR A 611 5.72 -31.32 -8.06
CA THR A 611 5.63 -32.70 -7.56
C THR A 611 4.15 -33.11 -7.37
N PRO A 612 3.60 -34.00 -8.20
CA PRO A 612 2.20 -34.39 -8.10
C PRO A 612 1.95 -35.27 -6.87
N PHE A 613 1.08 -34.85 -5.96
CA PHE A 613 0.59 -35.66 -4.83
C PHE A 613 1.68 -36.41 -4.03
N LEU A 614 2.83 -35.79 -3.79
CA LEU A 614 4.01 -36.40 -3.16
C LEU A 614 4.60 -37.61 -3.93
N ALA A 615 4.35 -37.70 -5.24
CA ALA A 615 5.01 -38.69 -6.10
C ALA A 615 6.45 -38.21 -6.45
N TYR A 616 7.25 -37.96 -5.43
CA TYR A 616 8.59 -37.37 -5.55
C TYR A 616 9.56 -38.22 -6.38
N ASP A 617 9.42 -39.54 -6.43
CA ASP A 617 10.23 -40.41 -7.29
C ASP A 617 10.09 -40.04 -8.77
N THR A 618 8.88 -39.68 -9.21
CA THR A 618 8.61 -39.24 -10.58
C THR A 618 9.31 -37.93 -10.91
N THR A 619 9.27 -36.99 -9.97
CA THR A 619 9.94 -35.69 -10.12
C THR A 619 11.45 -35.82 -10.03
N ALA A 620 11.96 -36.69 -9.16
CA ALA A 620 13.39 -37.02 -9.06
C ALA A 620 13.93 -37.62 -10.35
N GLU A 621 13.21 -38.56 -10.99
CA GLU A 621 13.58 -39.11 -12.29
C GLU A 621 13.69 -38.03 -13.37
N LEU A 622 12.74 -37.05 -13.37
CA LEU A 622 12.78 -35.94 -14.32
C LEU A 622 13.97 -34.99 -14.02
N ALA A 623 14.24 -34.69 -12.75
CA ALA A 623 15.40 -33.87 -12.35
C ALA A 623 16.73 -34.50 -12.77
N GLN A 624 16.90 -35.82 -12.54
CA GLN A 624 18.08 -36.57 -12.97
C GLN A 624 18.24 -36.56 -14.51
N HIS A 625 17.14 -36.70 -15.26
CA HIS A 625 17.18 -36.62 -16.72
C HIS A 625 17.68 -35.23 -17.16
N ILE A 626 17.14 -34.15 -16.60
CA ILE A 626 17.55 -32.78 -16.91
C ILE A 626 19.04 -32.59 -16.62
N ARG A 627 19.54 -33.05 -15.45
CA ARG A 627 20.98 -33.01 -15.14
C ARG A 627 21.82 -33.77 -16.16
N GLY A 628 21.36 -34.94 -16.62
CA GLY A 628 22.07 -35.73 -17.59
C GLY A 628 22.22 -35.08 -18.98
N ILE A 629 21.34 -34.16 -19.34
CA ILE A 629 21.40 -33.45 -20.64
C ILE A 629 22.03 -32.05 -20.54
N THR A 630 22.24 -31.54 -19.32
CA THR A 630 22.78 -30.18 -19.06
C THR A 630 24.16 -30.18 -18.39
N SER A 631 24.73 -31.38 -18.13
CA SER A 631 26.06 -31.58 -17.51
C SER A 631 27.19 -31.43 -18.49
#